data_0e723bfdf411e1305e95b39b7131314c
#
_entry.id   0e723bfdf411e1305e95b39b7131314c
#
_cell.length_a   1.000
_cell.length_b   1.000
_cell.length_c   1.000
_cell.angle_alpha   90.00
_cell.angle_beta   90.00
_cell.angle_gamma   90.00
#
_symmetry.space_group_name_H-M   'P 1'
#
loop_
_entity.id
_entity.type
_entity.pdbx_description
1 polymer ?
#
loop_
_entity_poly.entity_id
_entity_poly.type
_entity_poly.pdbx_seq_one_letter_code
_entity_poly.pdbx_strand_id
1 'polypeptide(L)'
;KAVNNTDRNFSKRKLKVRLEQLEESVGRYLEELDRADRDPTRVTDARVNHIKNKITLIRARMKDMAALGTQIEASADGQISLTDPDARAIATSGKGTAMVGYNVQTAVDLKNHLIVAHEVTNLGHDRTQLASMAMKAREAIGSTELTALADRGYFSGKEILACEQNGITALVPKPMTSNNRAMGLFDKRDFKYLPESDDYECPAKQRAIHRFETTENGLVLHKYWSSACPRCPIKSCCTTGEYRRITRWESEAVIDSMQERLDRMPEVARLRRQTVEHPYATLKAWMGATHFLTRTFKNVSTEMSLHVLAYNLKRVMQILGSQQTMQMMRA
;
A
#
# COMPACT_ATOMS: atom_id res chain seq x y z
N LYS A 1 -14.86 -4.07 11.64
CA LYS A 1 -15.59 -2.78 11.82
C LYS A 1 -15.23 -2.07 13.14
N ALA A 2 -14.64 -2.76 14.11
CA ALA A 2 -14.29 -2.14 15.41
C ALA A 2 -13.40 -0.90 15.23
N VAL A 3 -12.55 -0.88 14.23
CA VAL A 3 -11.60 0.22 13.94
C VAL A 3 -11.92 1.01 12.67
N ASN A 4 -12.82 0.51 11.83
CA ASN A 4 -13.13 1.10 10.53
C ASN A 4 -14.11 2.29 10.67
N ASN A 5 -13.62 3.38 11.28
CA ASN A 5 -14.35 4.64 11.35
C ASN A 5 -13.53 5.75 10.71
N THR A 6 -13.78 5.98 9.42
CA THR A 6 -13.11 7.02 8.65
C THR A 6 -13.34 8.43 9.20
N ASP A 7 -14.51 8.70 9.80
CA ASP A 7 -14.83 10.02 10.33
C ASP A 7 -14.02 10.36 11.57
N ARG A 8 -13.59 9.35 12.32
CA ARG A 8 -12.75 9.50 13.51
C ARG A 8 -11.26 9.27 13.25
N ASN A 9 -10.85 9.12 12.00
CA ASN A 9 -9.45 9.08 11.60
C ASN A 9 -9.06 10.42 10.98
N PHE A 10 -8.04 11.08 11.53
CA PHE A 10 -7.58 12.40 11.14
C PHE A 10 -6.14 12.35 10.59
N SER A 11 -5.97 13.00 9.45
CA SER A 11 -4.68 13.44 8.92
C SER A 11 -4.61 14.96 8.99
N LYS A 12 -3.42 15.55 8.87
CA LYS A 12 -3.21 17.01 8.88
C LYS A 12 -4.15 17.73 7.89
N ARG A 13 -4.27 17.19 6.68
CA ARG A 13 -5.18 17.74 5.65
C ARG A 13 -6.65 17.68 6.08
N LYS A 14 -7.11 16.54 6.58
CA LYS A 14 -8.50 16.36 6.99
C LYS A 14 -8.85 17.22 8.19
N LEU A 15 -7.92 17.36 9.13
CA LEU A 15 -8.09 18.23 10.30
C LEU A 15 -8.27 19.70 9.87
N LYS A 16 -7.40 20.19 8.95
CA LYS A 16 -7.49 21.56 8.43
C LYS A 16 -8.85 21.82 7.79
N VAL A 17 -9.27 20.97 6.86
CA VAL A 17 -10.58 21.11 6.16
C VAL A 17 -11.72 21.09 7.17
N ARG A 18 -11.63 20.26 8.22
CA ARG A 18 -12.69 20.19 9.23
C ARG A 18 -12.75 21.43 10.11
N LEU A 19 -11.62 22.01 10.48
CA LEU A 19 -11.56 23.28 11.21
C LEU A 19 -12.16 24.43 10.37
N GLU A 20 -11.79 24.54 9.11
CA GLU A 20 -12.34 25.52 8.16
C GLU A 20 -13.89 25.42 8.08
N GLN A 21 -14.44 24.21 7.96
CA GLN A 21 -15.90 23.98 7.96
C GLN A 21 -16.59 24.42 9.27
N LEU A 22 -15.91 24.22 10.42
CA LEU A 22 -16.44 24.65 11.69
C LEU A 22 -16.39 26.18 11.84
N GLU A 23 -15.32 26.83 11.38
CA GLU A 23 -15.20 28.28 11.33
C GLU A 23 -16.30 28.93 10.45
N GLU A 24 -16.50 28.42 9.24
CA GLU A 24 -17.60 28.84 8.37
C GLU A 24 -18.96 28.69 9.03
N SER A 25 -19.15 27.60 9.79
CA SER A 25 -20.40 27.36 10.51
C SER A 25 -20.60 28.37 11.66
N VAL A 26 -19.53 28.72 12.38
CA VAL A 26 -19.57 29.78 13.40
C VAL A 26 -19.89 31.13 12.76
N GLY A 27 -19.25 31.46 11.64
CA GLY A 27 -19.52 32.70 10.87
C GLY A 27 -21.00 32.83 10.51
N ARG A 28 -21.61 31.78 9.93
CA ARG A 28 -23.03 31.76 9.60
C ARG A 28 -23.95 31.98 10.80
N TYR A 29 -23.62 31.37 11.94
CA TYR A 29 -24.39 31.54 13.17
C TYR A 29 -24.22 32.94 13.78
N LEU A 30 -23.06 33.56 13.68
CA LEU A 30 -22.84 34.95 14.08
C LEU A 30 -23.63 35.92 13.20
N GLU A 31 -23.65 35.74 11.90
CA GLU A 31 -24.48 36.51 10.99
C GLU A 31 -25.99 36.39 11.29
N GLU A 32 -26.45 35.19 11.70
CA GLU A 32 -27.84 34.96 12.12
C GLU A 32 -28.17 35.73 13.42
N LEU A 33 -27.24 35.78 14.36
CA LEU A 33 -27.38 36.59 15.60
C LEU A 33 -27.41 38.09 15.28
N ASP A 34 -26.50 38.58 14.43
CA ASP A 34 -26.47 39.99 14.02
C ASP A 34 -27.77 40.44 13.32
N ARG A 35 -28.37 39.53 12.53
CA ARG A 35 -29.70 39.82 11.93
C ARG A 35 -30.80 39.82 12.99
N ALA A 36 -30.77 38.94 13.96
CA ALA A 36 -31.71 38.90 15.07
C ALA A 36 -31.61 40.14 15.97
N ASP A 37 -30.41 40.66 16.21
CA ASP A 37 -30.18 41.89 16.98
C ASP A 37 -30.69 43.13 16.22
N ARG A 38 -30.63 43.15 14.89
CA ARG A 38 -31.17 44.29 14.06
C ARG A 38 -32.68 44.28 13.97
N ASP A 39 -33.33 43.12 14.00
CA ASP A 39 -34.78 42.97 13.89
C ASP A 39 -35.29 41.91 14.86
N PRO A 40 -35.46 42.29 16.19
CA PRO A 40 -35.87 41.35 17.24
C PRO A 40 -37.26 40.74 17.01
N THR A 41 -38.06 41.30 16.11
CA THR A 41 -39.42 40.78 15.88
C THR A 41 -39.43 39.50 15.03
N ARG A 42 -38.34 39.20 14.36
CA ARG A 42 -38.23 38.06 13.42
C ARG A 42 -37.69 36.79 14.05
N VAL A 43 -37.02 36.90 15.19
CA VAL A 43 -36.33 35.75 15.81
C VAL A 43 -36.68 35.66 17.29
N THR A 44 -37.14 34.50 17.76
CA THR A 44 -37.52 34.30 19.13
C THR A 44 -36.27 34.17 20.06
N ASP A 45 -36.37 34.60 21.30
CA ASP A 45 -35.31 34.45 22.32
C ASP A 45 -34.84 33.00 22.46
N ALA A 46 -35.74 32.04 22.34
CA ALA A 46 -35.42 30.61 22.32
C ALA A 46 -34.46 30.24 21.16
N ARG A 47 -34.64 30.83 19.95
CA ARG A 47 -33.77 30.63 18.83
C ARG A 47 -32.41 31.27 19.01
N VAL A 48 -32.35 32.49 19.54
CA VAL A 48 -31.11 33.20 19.89
C VAL A 48 -30.28 32.39 20.89
N ASN A 49 -30.89 31.88 21.96
CA ASN A 49 -30.23 31.05 22.95
C ASN A 49 -29.74 29.74 22.36
N HIS A 50 -30.52 29.11 21.48
CA HIS A 50 -30.09 27.89 20.76
C HIS A 50 -28.82 28.13 19.89
N ILE A 51 -28.77 29.24 19.17
CA ILE A 51 -27.61 29.60 18.34
C ILE A 51 -26.38 29.87 19.19
N LYS A 52 -26.51 30.64 20.30
CA LYS A 52 -25.41 30.89 21.26
C LYS A 52 -24.85 29.59 21.82
N ASN A 53 -25.71 28.65 22.21
CA ASN A 53 -25.31 27.34 22.72
C ASN A 53 -24.58 26.53 21.61
N LYS A 54 -25.06 26.57 20.37
CA LYS A 54 -24.37 25.90 19.22
C LYS A 54 -22.98 26.47 18.97
N ILE A 55 -22.83 27.80 18.98
CA ILE A 55 -21.54 28.46 18.79
C ILE A 55 -20.58 28.01 19.92
N THR A 56 -21.02 27.96 21.15
CA THR A 56 -20.20 27.49 22.28
C THR A 56 -19.73 26.06 22.11
N LEU A 57 -20.64 25.17 21.70
CA LEU A 57 -20.31 23.76 21.44
C LEU A 57 -19.34 23.61 20.25
N ILE A 58 -19.52 24.38 19.17
CA ILE A 58 -18.63 24.34 18.01
C ILE A 58 -17.23 24.85 18.40
N ARG A 59 -17.13 25.94 19.16
CA ARG A 59 -15.84 26.48 19.64
C ARG A 59 -15.11 25.49 20.54
N ALA A 60 -15.83 24.83 21.47
CA ALA A 60 -15.25 23.77 22.28
C ALA A 60 -14.69 22.63 21.42
N ARG A 61 -15.46 22.19 20.42
CA ARG A 61 -15.01 21.16 19.49
C ARG A 61 -13.80 21.59 18.65
N MET A 62 -13.73 22.85 18.24
CA MET A 62 -12.56 23.39 17.53
C MET A 62 -11.31 23.36 18.42
N LYS A 63 -11.44 23.68 19.71
CA LYS A 63 -10.34 23.59 20.68
C LYS A 63 -9.84 22.15 20.83
N ASP A 64 -10.74 21.18 20.94
CA ASP A 64 -10.38 19.76 20.99
C ASP A 64 -9.68 19.31 19.72
N MET A 65 -10.16 19.76 18.56
CA MET A 65 -9.53 19.45 17.28
C MET A 65 -8.17 20.12 17.11
N ALA A 66 -7.96 21.31 17.63
CA ALA A 66 -6.66 21.96 17.61
C ALA A 66 -5.64 21.16 18.46
N ALA A 67 -6.06 20.62 19.61
CA ALA A 67 -5.22 19.73 20.44
C ALA A 67 -4.85 18.42 19.69
N LEU A 68 -5.73 17.89 18.82
CA LEU A 68 -5.40 16.76 17.95
C LEU A 68 -4.33 17.12 16.93
N GLY A 69 -4.26 18.37 16.47
CA GLY A 69 -3.24 18.84 15.55
C GLY A 69 -1.83 18.60 16.08
N THR A 70 -1.58 18.94 17.33
CA THR A 70 -0.29 18.73 18.01
C THR A 70 0.06 17.21 18.08
N GLN A 71 -0.94 16.37 18.35
CA GLN A 71 -0.73 14.92 18.40
C GLN A 71 -0.44 14.33 17.00
N ILE A 72 -1.11 14.84 15.95
CA ILE A 72 -0.86 14.44 14.55
C ILE A 72 0.56 14.83 14.13
N GLU A 73 1.05 16.01 14.56
CA GLU A 73 2.41 16.45 14.28
C GLU A 73 3.47 15.62 15.00
N ALA A 74 3.15 15.12 16.17
CA ALA A 74 4.03 14.23 16.94
C ALA A 74 3.99 12.77 16.44
N SER A 75 2.99 12.37 15.64
CA SER A 75 2.90 11.02 15.11
C SER A 75 3.84 10.83 13.92
N ALA A 76 4.51 9.66 13.83
CA ALA A 76 5.51 9.36 12.81
C ALA A 76 4.95 9.37 11.38
N ASP A 77 3.66 9.13 11.20
CA ASP A 77 2.97 9.01 9.92
C ASP A 77 1.93 10.12 9.67
N GLY A 78 1.84 11.11 10.56
CA GLY A 78 0.94 12.23 10.43
C GLY A 78 -0.55 11.86 10.46
N GLN A 79 -0.91 10.76 11.12
CA GLN A 79 -2.28 10.28 11.26
C GLN A 79 -2.61 9.89 12.69
N ILE A 80 -3.87 10.10 13.08
CA ILE A 80 -4.44 9.63 14.35
C ILE A 80 -5.84 9.06 14.13
N SER A 81 -6.09 7.89 14.67
CA SER A 81 -7.43 7.32 14.79
C SER A 81 -7.94 7.44 16.23
N LEU A 82 -9.05 8.13 16.42
CA LEU A 82 -9.70 8.25 17.74
C LEU A 82 -10.46 6.98 18.17
N THR A 83 -10.59 6.01 17.26
CA THR A 83 -11.25 4.74 17.54
C THR A 83 -10.25 3.70 18.01
N ASP A 84 -9.07 3.68 17.35
CA ASP A 84 -7.97 2.77 17.64
C ASP A 84 -6.66 3.50 17.28
N PRO A 85 -5.79 3.83 18.25
CA PRO A 85 -4.60 4.65 18.02
C PRO A 85 -3.60 4.01 17.04
N ASP A 86 -3.62 2.69 16.90
CA ASP A 86 -2.71 1.96 16.03
C ASP A 86 -3.26 1.74 14.62
N ALA A 87 -4.57 1.92 14.41
CA ALA A 87 -5.19 1.76 13.09
C ALA A 87 -4.85 2.94 12.17
N ARG A 88 -4.65 2.65 10.88
CA ARG A 88 -4.29 3.63 9.85
C ARG A 88 -5.23 3.58 8.65
N ALA A 89 -5.29 4.70 7.92
CA ALA A 89 -5.98 4.74 6.64
C ALA A 89 -5.16 4.00 5.59
N ILE A 90 -5.72 2.92 5.07
CA ILE A 90 -5.12 2.08 4.03
C ILE A 90 -5.82 2.41 2.72
N ALA A 91 -5.04 2.77 1.69
CA ALA A 91 -5.59 3.02 0.36
C ALA A 91 -6.12 1.71 -0.24
N THR A 92 -7.40 1.66 -0.53
CA THR A 92 -7.99 0.54 -1.28
C THR A 92 -7.93 0.84 -2.79
N SER A 93 -7.74 -0.19 -3.60
CA SER A 93 -7.62 -0.09 -5.07
C SER A 93 -8.89 0.42 -5.79
N GLY A 94 -9.96 0.72 -5.08
CA GLY A 94 -11.23 1.18 -5.62
C GLY A 94 -11.57 2.62 -5.24
N LYS A 95 -11.70 3.51 -6.21
CA LYS A 95 -12.39 4.82 -6.15
C LYS A 95 -12.00 5.76 -4.98
N GLY A 96 -10.76 5.74 -4.50
CA GLY A 96 -10.29 6.72 -3.52
C GLY A 96 -10.88 6.59 -2.10
N THR A 97 -11.57 5.51 -1.79
CA THR A 97 -12.05 5.23 -0.43
C THR A 97 -10.92 4.61 0.39
N ALA A 98 -10.42 5.34 1.37
CA ALA A 98 -9.51 4.78 2.36
C ALA A 98 -10.33 3.99 3.41
N MET A 99 -9.85 2.79 3.74
CA MET A 99 -10.36 2.01 4.86
C MET A 99 -9.43 2.20 6.06
N VAL A 100 -9.98 2.51 7.23
CA VAL A 100 -9.18 2.57 8.46
C VAL A 100 -9.10 1.18 9.06
N GLY A 101 -7.90 0.70 9.34
CA GLY A 101 -7.69 -0.65 9.86
C GLY A 101 -6.22 -1.03 9.89
N TYR A 102 -5.99 -2.32 9.74
CA TYR A 102 -4.67 -2.95 9.71
C TYR A 102 -4.48 -3.66 8.38
N ASN A 103 -3.23 -3.72 7.93
CA ASN A 103 -2.81 -4.49 6.77
C ASN A 103 -2.29 -5.85 7.25
N VAL A 104 -2.88 -6.93 6.75
CA VAL A 104 -2.51 -8.30 7.11
C VAL A 104 -1.70 -8.92 5.99
N GLN A 105 -0.47 -9.25 6.28
CA GLN A 105 0.43 -9.98 5.40
C GLN A 105 0.34 -11.48 5.67
N THR A 106 0.31 -12.30 4.63
CA THR A 106 0.34 -13.76 4.76
C THR A 106 1.22 -14.38 3.68
N ALA A 107 2.04 -15.35 4.07
CA ALA A 107 2.71 -16.25 3.14
C ALA A 107 2.00 -17.60 3.16
N VAL A 108 1.67 -18.11 1.98
CA VAL A 108 0.84 -19.31 1.80
C VAL A 108 1.61 -20.34 0.97
N ASP A 109 1.69 -21.57 1.47
CA ASP A 109 2.27 -22.69 0.74
C ASP A 109 1.41 -23.05 -0.49
N LEU A 110 2.06 -23.13 -1.65
CA LEU A 110 1.44 -23.45 -2.94
C LEU A 110 0.75 -24.81 -2.99
N LYS A 111 1.33 -25.82 -2.34
CA LYS A 111 0.88 -27.21 -2.42
C LYS A 111 -0.34 -27.49 -1.56
N ASN A 112 -0.27 -27.05 -0.31
CA ASN A 112 -1.26 -27.41 0.70
C ASN A 112 -2.17 -26.24 1.07
N HIS A 113 -1.89 -25.02 0.60
CA HIS A 113 -2.57 -23.77 0.95
C HIS A 113 -2.54 -23.48 2.46
N LEU A 114 -1.48 -23.89 3.16
CA LEU A 114 -1.27 -23.56 4.58
C LEU A 114 -0.67 -22.15 4.67
N ILE A 115 -1.11 -21.38 5.64
CA ILE A 115 -0.49 -20.11 5.98
C ILE A 115 0.75 -20.42 6.81
N VAL A 116 1.93 -20.27 6.21
CA VAL A 116 3.22 -20.60 6.85
C VAL A 116 3.82 -19.42 7.62
N ALA A 117 3.48 -18.20 7.23
CA ALA A 117 3.83 -17.00 8.00
C ALA A 117 2.72 -15.95 7.86
N HIS A 118 2.54 -15.15 8.90
CA HIS A 118 1.62 -14.02 8.88
C HIS A 118 2.16 -12.88 9.73
N GLU A 119 1.73 -11.68 9.39
CA GLU A 119 2.05 -10.47 10.15
C GLU A 119 0.90 -9.48 10.03
N VAL A 120 0.58 -8.81 11.12
CA VAL A 120 -0.29 -7.63 11.11
C VAL A 120 0.60 -6.40 11.08
N THR A 121 0.30 -5.46 10.19
CA THR A 121 0.99 -4.17 10.10
C THR A 121 -0.02 -3.05 9.94
N ASN A 122 0.35 -1.85 10.28
CA ASN A 122 -0.44 -0.64 10.03
C ASN A 122 0.12 0.20 8.86
N LEU A 123 1.06 -0.35 8.11
CA LEU A 123 1.56 0.30 6.90
C LEU A 123 0.49 0.27 5.80
N GLY A 124 0.24 1.42 5.20
CA GLY A 124 -0.78 1.59 4.16
C GLY A 124 -0.41 1.01 2.79
N HIS A 125 0.72 0.32 2.66
CA HIS A 125 1.22 -0.26 1.41
C HIS A 125 2.06 -1.51 1.66
N ASP A 126 2.17 -2.39 0.64
CA ASP A 126 2.88 -3.66 0.74
C ASP A 126 4.35 -3.61 0.26
N ARG A 127 4.80 -2.45 -0.24
CA ARG A 127 6.10 -2.28 -0.93
C ARG A 127 7.34 -2.60 -0.09
N THR A 128 7.23 -2.64 1.24
CA THR A 128 8.33 -2.89 2.17
C THR A 128 8.15 -4.20 2.95
N GLN A 129 7.25 -5.08 2.49
CA GLN A 129 6.88 -6.29 3.24
C GLN A 129 7.39 -7.58 2.62
N LEU A 130 7.85 -7.56 1.35
CA LEU A 130 8.19 -8.76 0.60
C LEU A 130 9.32 -9.56 1.25
N ALA A 131 10.46 -8.92 1.49
CA ALA A 131 11.66 -9.61 1.97
C ALA A 131 11.46 -10.17 3.38
N SER A 132 10.88 -9.37 4.30
CA SER A 132 10.57 -9.81 5.66
C SER A 132 9.63 -11.02 5.68
N MET A 133 8.53 -10.96 4.93
CA MET A 133 7.57 -12.07 4.86
C MET A 133 8.15 -13.32 4.21
N ALA A 134 8.96 -13.16 3.16
CA ALA A 134 9.62 -14.29 2.51
C ALA A 134 10.65 -14.96 3.40
N MET A 135 11.42 -14.20 4.20
CA MET A 135 12.35 -14.75 5.18
C MET A 135 11.63 -15.54 6.29
N LYS A 136 10.52 -14.98 6.85
CA LYS A 136 9.68 -15.68 7.83
C LYS A 136 9.09 -16.97 7.27
N ALA A 137 8.65 -16.93 6.00
CA ALA A 137 8.12 -18.14 5.34
C ALA A 137 9.20 -19.21 5.16
N ARG A 138 10.40 -18.83 4.74
CA ARG A 138 11.54 -19.73 4.58
C ARG A 138 11.93 -20.40 5.90
N GLU A 139 12.00 -19.61 6.97
CA GLU A 139 12.28 -20.11 8.32
C GLU A 139 11.21 -21.10 8.79
N ALA A 140 9.93 -20.75 8.62
CA ALA A 140 8.81 -21.61 9.02
C ALA A 140 8.76 -22.94 8.25
N ILE A 141 9.18 -22.96 6.98
CA ILE A 141 9.22 -24.16 6.14
C ILE A 141 10.49 -24.97 6.40
N GLY A 142 11.55 -24.35 6.95
CA GLY A 142 12.87 -24.98 7.15
C GLY A 142 13.59 -25.27 5.83
N SER A 143 13.33 -24.49 4.78
CA SER A 143 13.94 -24.67 3.45
C SER A 143 15.17 -23.79 3.27
N THR A 144 16.16 -24.28 2.53
CA THR A 144 17.32 -23.48 2.11
C THR A 144 16.99 -22.62 0.88
N GLU A 145 16.06 -23.07 0.05
CA GLU A 145 15.63 -22.41 -1.18
C GLU A 145 14.14 -22.05 -1.10
N LEU A 146 13.79 -20.84 -1.52
CA LEU A 146 12.41 -20.39 -1.56
C LEU A 146 12.17 -19.55 -2.82
N THR A 147 11.07 -19.83 -3.51
CA THR A 147 10.52 -18.93 -4.54
C THR A 147 9.28 -18.23 -3.99
N ALA A 148 9.34 -16.91 -3.89
CA ALA A 148 8.25 -16.07 -3.37
C ALA A 148 7.48 -15.42 -4.53
N LEU A 149 6.19 -15.72 -4.63
CA LEU A 149 5.26 -15.12 -5.59
C LEU A 149 4.46 -14.04 -4.91
N ALA A 150 4.56 -12.79 -5.39
CA ALA A 150 3.79 -11.69 -4.84
C ALA A 150 3.06 -10.90 -5.93
N ASP A 151 2.12 -10.06 -5.52
CA ASP A 151 1.41 -9.21 -6.45
C ASP A 151 2.19 -7.91 -6.75
N ARG A 152 1.65 -7.15 -7.68
CA ARG A 152 2.21 -5.88 -8.13
C ARG A 152 2.36 -4.85 -7.01
N GLY A 153 1.58 -4.94 -5.94
CA GLY A 153 1.64 -4.06 -4.77
C GLY A 153 2.95 -4.17 -3.99
N TYR A 154 3.59 -5.33 -4.04
CA TYR A 154 4.87 -5.62 -3.38
C TYR A 154 6.09 -5.18 -4.20
N PHE A 155 5.91 -4.70 -5.43
CA PHE A 155 7.04 -4.37 -6.28
C PHE A 155 7.88 -3.24 -5.70
N SER A 156 9.10 -3.58 -5.31
CA SER A 156 10.15 -2.67 -4.84
C SER A 156 11.51 -3.26 -5.20
N GLY A 157 12.34 -2.48 -5.91
CA GLY A 157 13.68 -2.93 -6.28
C GLY A 157 14.53 -3.31 -5.07
N LYS A 158 14.46 -2.52 -3.98
CA LYS A 158 15.17 -2.80 -2.72
C LYS A 158 14.75 -4.13 -2.09
N GLU A 159 13.45 -4.42 -2.06
CA GLU A 159 12.92 -5.67 -1.49
C GLU A 159 13.30 -6.89 -2.33
N ILE A 160 13.24 -6.75 -3.67
CA ILE A 160 13.65 -7.81 -4.60
C ILE A 160 15.15 -8.09 -4.44
N LEU A 161 15.98 -7.05 -4.34
CA LEU A 161 17.41 -7.20 -4.06
C LEU A 161 17.65 -7.87 -2.71
N ALA A 162 16.92 -7.47 -1.67
CA ALA A 162 17.04 -8.09 -0.34
C ALA A 162 16.62 -9.58 -0.36
N CYS A 163 15.63 -9.97 -1.15
CA CYS A 163 15.30 -11.38 -1.36
C CYS A 163 16.46 -12.14 -2.01
N GLU A 164 17.00 -11.64 -3.11
CA GLU A 164 18.14 -12.28 -3.82
C GLU A 164 19.36 -12.42 -2.91
N GLN A 165 19.71 -11.38 -2.13
CA GLN A 165 20.81 -11.39 -1.17
C GLN A 165 20.63 -12.45 -0.07
N ASN A 166 19.38 -12.79 0.23
CA ASN A 166 19.04 -13.85 1.20
C ASN A 166 18.77 -15.22 0.53
N GLY A 167 19.11 -15.42 -0.75
CA GLY A 167 18.89 -16.67 -1.45
C GLY A 167 17.41 -17.00 -1.72
N ILE A 168 16.55 -15.98 -1.78
CA ILE A 168 15.12 -16.11 -2.07
C ILE A 168 14.86 -15.60 -3.48
N THR A 169 14.29 -16.43 -4.34
CA THR A 169 13.88 -16.04 -5.69
C THR A 169 12.54 -15.31 -5.63
N ALA A 170 12.54 -13.99 -5.84
CA ALA A 170 11.32 -13.19 -5.89
C ALA A 170 10.73 -13.17 -7.31
N LEU A 171 9.41 -13.30 -7.43
CA LEU A 171 8.64 -13.18 -8.67
C LEU A 171 7.49 -12.20 -8.46
N VAL A 172 7.71 -10.92 -8.83
CA VAL A 172 6.78 -9.80 -8.58
C VAL A 172 6.56 -9.03 -9.87
N PRO A 173 5.34 -9.00 -10.42
CA PRO A 173 5.06 -8.28 -11.65
C PRO A 173 5.34 -6.78 -11.52
N LYS A 174 6.09 -6.21 -12.45
CA LYS A 174 6.39 -4.77 -12.48
C LYS A 174 5.12 -3.95 -12.74
N PRO A 175 4.83 -2.92 -11.93
CA PRO A 175 3.70 -2.04 -12.18
C PRO A 175 3.93 -1.21 -13.44
N MET A 176 2.88 -1.10 -14.28
CA MET A 176 2.90 -0.24 -15.47
C MET A 176 2.55 1.19 -15.05
N THR A 177 3.54 1.97 -14.62
CA THR A 177 3.35 3.34 -14.13
C THR A 177 3.52 4.42 -15.21
N SER A 178 4.06 4.05 -16.38
CA SER A 178 4.26 5.00 -17.48
C SER A 178 2.99 5.12 -18.33
N ASN A 179 2.52 6.35 -18.53
CA ASN A 179 1.43 6.66 -19.46
C ASN A 179 1.90 6.73 -20.93
N ASN A 180 3.17 6.47 -21.21
CA ASN A 180 3.74 6.63 -22.55
C ASN A 180 2.99 5.81 -23.61
N ARG A 181 2.68 4.54 -23.33
CA ARG A 181 1.91 3.71 -24.28
C ARG A 181 0.51 4.25 -24.53
N ALA A 182 -0.16 4.75 -23.52
CA ALA A 182 -1.49 5.37 -23.67
C ALA A 182 -1.42 6.64 -24.53
N MET A 183 -0.26 7.30 -24.55
CA MET A 183 0.01 8.48 -25.39
C MET A 183 0.63 8.11 -26.76
N GLY A 184 0.74 6.82 -27.12
CA GLY A 184 1.37 6.37 -28.37
C GLY A 184 2.90 6.49 -28.36
N LEU A 185 3.53 6.67 -27.20
CA LEU A 185 4.98 6.83 -27.06
C LEU A 185 5.63 5.51 -26.64
N PHE A 186 6.87 5.31 -27.05
CA PHE A 186 7.70 4.19 -26.58
C PHE A 186 7.87 4.21 -25.08
N ASP A 187 7.77 3.04 -24.44
CA ASP A 187 8.09 2.86 -23.02
C ASP A 187 9.54 2.37 -22.80
N LYS A 188 9.96 2.14 -21.57
CA LYS A 188 11.33 1.70 -21.27
C LYS A 188 11.66 0.32 -21.86
N ARG A 189 10.67 -0.55 -22.08
CA ARG A 189 10.85 -1.90 -22.64
C ARG A 189 11.19 -1.90 -24.13
N ASP A 190 10.90 -0.82 -24.84
CA ASP A 190 11.26 -0.64 -26.23
C ASP A 190 12.75 -0.27 -26.42
N PHE A 191 13.48 -0.08 -25.31
CA PHE A 191 14.91 0.23 -25.28
C PHE A 191 15.68 -0.96 -24.73
N LYS A 192 16.58 -1.53 -25.53
CA LYS A 192 17.38 -2.68 -25.15
C LYS A 192 18.62 -2.26 -24.40
N TYR A 193 18.79 -2.70 -23.14
CA TYR A 193 20.02 -2.50 -22.40
C TYR A 193 21.13 -3.40 -22.93
N LEU A 194 22.35 -2.89 -23.01
CA LEU A 194 23.54 -3.56 -23.50
C LEU A 194 24.61 -3.55 -22.39
N PRO A 195 24.71 -4.64 -21.61
CA PRO A 195 25.57 -4.68 -20.42
C PRO A 195 27.05 -4.46 -20.72
N GLU A 196 27.53 -4.95 -21.87
CA GLU A 196 28.94 -4.88 -22.26
C GLU A 196 29.46 -3.44 -22.43
N SER A 197 28.58 -2.50 -22.80
CA SER A 197 28.92 -1.11 -23.06
C SER A 197 28.23 -0.13 -22.11
N ASP A 198 27.43 -0.64 -21.17
CA ASP A 198 26.61 0.14 -20.24
C ASP A 198 25.82 1.25 -20.94
N ASP A 199 25.06 0.89 -21.97
CA ASP A 199 24.20 1.83 -22.68
C ASP A 199 22.91 1.16 -23.17
N TYR A 200 22.02 1.93 -23.81
CA TYR A 200 20.77 1.41 -24.39
C TYR A 200 20.72 1.59 -25.90
N GLU A 201 20.27 0.57 -26.61
CA GLU A 201 19.83 0.71 -27.99
C GLU A 201 18.37 1.16 -28.01
N CYS A 202 18.10 2.31 -28.65
CA CYS A 202 16.73 2.84 -28.78
C CYS A 202 16.01 2.27 -30.03
N PRO A 203 14.68 2.44 -30.18
CA PRO A 203 13.93 1.96 -31.34
C PRO A 203 14.44 2.48 -32.69
N ALA A 204 15.09 3.65 -32.72
CA ALA A 204 15.75 4.19 -33.90
C ALA A 204 17.18 3.65 -34.10
N LYS A 205 17.58 2.57 -33.41
CA LYS A 205 18.92 1.95 -33.48
C LYS A 205 20.06 2.88 -33.09
N GLN A 206 19.76 3.97 -32.33
CA GLN A 206 20.77 4.87 -31.81
C GLN A 206 21.15 4.47 -30.38
N ARG A 207 22.42 4.74 -30.03
CA ARG A 207 22.95 4.46 -28.68
C ARG A 207 22.58 5.60 -27.72
N ALA A 208 21.88 5.25 -26.65
CA ALA A 208 21.66 6.14 -25.51
C ALA A 208 22.71 5.81 -24.44
N ILE A 209 23.76 6.61 -24.38
CA ILE A 209 24.93 6.39 -23.52
C ILE A 209 24.68 6.94 -22.13
N HIS A 210 25.41 6.42 -21.15
CA HIS A 210 25.46 6.96 -19.78
C HIS A 210 25.90 8.43 -19.82
N ARG A 211 25.26 9.28 -19.01
CA ARG A 211 25.54 10.71 -18.96
C ARG A 211 25.95 11.19 -17.57
N PHE A 212 25.16 10.84 -16.58
CA PHE A 212 25.42 11.19 -15.18
C PHE A 212 24.57 10.32 -14.25
N GLU A 213 24.89 10.41 -12.96
CA GLU A 213 24.20 9.73 -11.88
C GLU A 213 23.47 10.74 -10.99
N THR A 214 22.36 10.30 -10.42
CA THR A 214 21.63 11.05 -9.39
C THR A 214 21.25 10.12 -8.25
N THR A 215 21.24 10.65 -7.03
CA THR A 215 20.70 9.91 -5.88
C THR A 215 19.28 10.40 -5.59
N GLU A 216 18.30 9.55 -5.76
CA GLU A 216 16.89 9.86 -5.51
C GLU A 216 16.32 8.82 -4.52
N ASN A 217 15.79 9.26 -3.38
CA ASN A 217 15.23 8.38 -2.34
C ASN A 217 16.20 7.27 -1.86
N GLY A 218 17.49 7.57 -1.82
CA GLY A 218 18.54 6.63 -1.43
C GLY A 218 18.78 5.52 -2.46
N LEU A 219 18.48 5.77 -3.73
CA LEU A 219 18.83 4.95 -4.88
C LEU A 219 19.78 5.72 -5.78
N VAL A 220 20.86 5.10 -6.21
CA VAL A 220 21.73 5.62 -7.26
C VAL A 220 21.12 5.30 -8.62
N LEU A 221 20.83 6.33 -9.38
CA LEU A 221 20.14 6.27 -10.65
C LEU A 221 21.03 6.79 -11.77
N HIS A 222 21.33 5.92 -12.72
CA HIS A 222 22.07 6.25 -13.93
C HIS A 222 21.11 6.81 -14.98
N LYS A 223 21.49 7.89 -15.65
CA LYS A 223 20.69 8.58 -16.67
C LYS A 223 21.34 8.40 -18.05
N TYR A 224 20.53 7.95 -19.02
CA TYR A 224 20.98 7.65 -20.38
C TYR A 224 20.15 8.41 -21.40
N TRP A 225 20.80 8.94 -22.46
CA TRP A 225 20.12 9.43 -23.66
C TRP A 225 21.08 9.53 -24.84
N SER A 226 20.52 9.59 -26.06
CA SER A 226 21.25 9.76 -27.30
C SER A 226 21.31 11.23 -27.71
N SER A 227 22.49 11.69 -28.16
CA SER A 227 22.66 13.03 -28.77
C SER A 227 21.94 13.15 -30.13
N ALA A 228 21.52 12.04 -30.75
CA ALA A 228 20.78 12.03 -32.00
C ALA A 228 19.28 12.34 -31.81
N CYS A 229 18.76 12.35 -30.57
CA CYS A 229 17.32 12.56 -30.30
C CYS A 229 16.72 13.82 -30.95
N PRO A 230 17.37 15.00 -30.96
CA PRO A 230 16.79 16.22 -31.57
C PRO A 230 16.47 16.06 -33.06
N ARG A 231 17.24 15.27 -33.81
CA ARG A 231 17.11 15.04 -35.25
C ARG A 231 16.55 13.65 -35.60
N CYS A 232 15.99 12.95 -34.62
CA CYS A 232 15.47 11.59 -34.81
C CYS A 232 14.16 11.58 -35.62
N PRO A 233 14.05 10.77 -36.69
CA PRO A 233 12.86 10.73 -37.54
C PRO A 233 11.60 10.21 -36.81
N ILE A 234 11.78 9.38 -35.78
CA ILE A 234 10.66 8.83 -34.96
C ILE A 234 10.54 9.50 -33.58
N LYS A 235 11.07 10.73 -33.44
CA LYS A 235 11.04 11.45 -32.18
C LYS A 235 9.62 11.67 -31.63
N SER A 236 8.66 11.93 -32.51
CA SER A 236 7.24 12.13 -32.16
C SER A 236 6.61 10.93 -31.45
N CYS A 237 7.07 9.70 -31.78
CA CYS A 237 6.62 8.47 -31.11
C CYS A 237 7.47 8.13 -29.86
N CYS A 238 8.46 8.96 -29.51
CA CYS A 238 9.42 8.65 -28.45
C CYS A 238 9.35 9.61 -27.27
N THR A 239 9.35 10.93 -27.52
CA THR A 239 9.37 11.94 -26.47
C THR A 239 8.87 13.29 -26.95
N THR A 240 8.19 14.01 -26.08
CA THR A 240 7.82 15.42 -26.30
C THR A 240 8.94 16.39 -25.93
N GLY A 241 9.93 15.93 -25.16
CA GLY A 241 11.11 16.72 -24.77
C GLY A 241 12.23 16.70 -25.82
N GLU A 242 13.33 17.40 -25.53
CA GLU A 242 14.49 17.44 -26.40
C GLU A 242 15.15 16.07 -26.53
N TYR A 243 15.31 15.37 -25.40
CA TYR A 243 15.92 14.04 -25.33
C TYR A 243 14.98 13.06 -24.65
N ARG A 244 14.99 11.80 -25.10
CA ARG A 244 14.40 10.67 -24.40
C ARG A 244 15.37 10.22 -23.30
N ARG A 245 15.10 10.56 -22.05
CA ARG A 245 15.90 10.13 -20.89
C ARG A 245 15.43 8.77 -20.41
N ILE A 246 16.36 7.84 -20.23
CA ILE A 246 16.16 6.52 -19.63
C ILE A 246 16.87 6.54 -18.29
N THR A 247 16.18 6.04 -17.28
CA THR A 247 16.76 5.92 -15.93
C THR A 247 16.92 4.44 -15.61
N ARG A 248 18.11 4.07 -15.14
CA ARG A 248 18.46 2.75 -14.64
C ARG A 248 18.94 2.85 -13.21
N TRP A 249 18.41 2.03 -12.32
CA TRP A 249 18.95 1.88 -10.98
C TRP A 249 20.26 1.05 -11.05
N GLU A 250 21.25 1.34 -10.19
CA GLU A 250 22.54 0.63 -10.20
C GLU A 250 22.38 -0.90 -10.07
N SER A 251 21.42 -1.36 -9.23
CA SER A 251 21.11 -2.78 -9.04
C SER A 251 19.95 -3.27 -9.91
N GLU A 252 19.60 -2.58 -11.01
CA GLU A 252 18.44 -2.95 -11.85
C GLU A 252 18.61 -4.33 -12.52
N ALA A 253 19.81 -4.87 -12.58
CA ALA A 253 20.07 -6.23 -13.07
C ALA A 253 19.26 -7.31 -12.34
N VAL A 254 19.00 -7.11 -11.03
CA VAL A 254 18.15 -8.00 -10.24
C VAL A 254 16.71 -7.98 -10.74
N ILE A 255 16.21 -6.79 -11.09
CA ILE A 255 14.86 -6.62 -11.65
C ILE A 255 14.77 -7.23 -13.04
N ASP A 256 15.80 -7.06 -13.88
CA ASP A 256 15.86 -7.62 -15.21
C ASP A 256 15.85 -9.16 -15.15
N SER A 257 16.68 -9.76 -14.29
CA SER A 257 16.70 -11.22 -14.06
C SER A 257 15.36 -11.76 -13.53
N MET A 258 14.72 -11.04 -12.61
CA MET A 258 13.37 -11.39 -12.14
C MET A 258 12.35 -11.33 -13.26
N GLN A 259 12.39 -10.30 -14.11
CA GLN A 259 11.48 -10.16 -15.25
C GLN A 259 11.67 -11.30 -16.26
N GLU A 260 12.90 -11.69 -16.57
CA GLU A 260 13.20 -12.84 -17.43
C GLU A 260 12.62 -14.15 -16.87
N ARG A 261 12.71 -14.35 -15.55
CA ARG A 261 12.09 -15.52 -14.89
C ARG A 261 10.57 -15.49 -15.04
N LEU A 262 9.93 -14.32 -14.82
CA LEU A 262 8.49 -14.14 -14.99
C LEU A 262 8.04 -14.40 -16.43
N ASP A 263 8.81 -13.94 -17.42
CA ASP A 263 8.48 -14.14 -18.85
C ASP A 263 8.54 -15.62 -19.26
N ARG A 264 9.39 -16.42 -18.58
CA ARG A 264 9.46 -17.88 -18.75
C ARG A 264 8.35 -18.65 -18.03
N MET A 265 7.65 -18.00 -17.10
CA MET A 265 6.62 -18.62 -16.22
C MET A 265 5.29 -17.84 -16.29
N PRO A 266 4.58 -17.83 -17.43
CA PRO A 266 3.35 -17.04 -17.60
C PRO A 266 2.22 -17.44 -16.65
N GLU A 267 2.26 -18.67 -16.12
CA GLU A 267 1.28 -19.21 -15.15
C GLU A 267 1.40 -18.62 -13.74
N VAL A 268 2.50 -17.95 -13.38
CA VAL A 268 2.76 -17.41 -12.05
C VAL A 268 1.61 -16.58 -11.52
N ALA A 269 1.04 -15.69 -12.35
CA ALA A 269 -0.07 -14.84 -11.94
C ALA A 269 -1.33 -15.63 -11.58
N ARG A 270 -1.59 -16.75 -12.27
CA ARG A 270 -2.70 -17.65 -11.98
C ARG A 270 -2.45 -18.45 -10.71
N LEU A 271 -1.26 -19.03 -10.57
CA LEU A 271 -0.84 -19.79 -9.39
C LEU A 271 -0.97 -18.93 -8.13
N ARG A 272 -0.42 -17.71 -8.16
CA ARG A 272 -0.54 -16.78 -7.04
C ARG A 272 -1.99 -16.53 -6.63
N ARG A 273 -2.87 -16.19 -7.57
CA ARG A 273 -4.28 -15.93 -7.26
C ARG A 273 -4.96 -17.13 -6.63
N GLN A 274 -4.81 -18.32 -7.21
CA GLN A 274 -5.40 -19.54 -6.68
C GLN A 274 -4.91 -19.86 -5.27
N THR A 275 -3.65 -19.57 -4.96
CA THR A 275 -3.05 -19.86 -3.65
C THR A 275 -3.48 -18.87 -2.58
N VAL A 276 -3.37 -17.57 -2.84
CA VAL A 276 -3.60 -16.53 -1.82
C VAL A 276 -5.10 -16.25 -1.60
N GLU A 277 -5.92 -16.37 -2.64
CA GLU A 277 -7.37 -16.13 -2.50
C GLU A 277 -8.06 -17.21 -1.67
N HIS A 278 -7.58 -18.44 -1.69
CA HIS A 278 -8.17 -19.56 -0.95
C HIS A 278 -8.20 -19.34 0.58
N PRO A 279 -7.10 -19.03 1.29
CA PRO A 279 -7.14 -18.75 2.72
C PRO A 279 -8.07 -17.59 3.08
N TYR A 280 -7.97 -16.48 2.35
CA TYR A 280 -8.80 -15.30 2.63
C TYR A 280 -10.29 -15.52 2.37
N ALA A 281 -10.64 -16.28 1.34
CA ALA A 281 -12.02 -16.69 1.10
C ALA A 281 -12.54 -17.54 2.26
N THR A 282 -11.76 -18.52 2.73
CA THR A 282 -12.12 -19.35 3.87
C THR A 282 -12.26 -18.53 5.15
N LEU A 283 -11.28 -17.71 5.50
CA LEU A 283 -11.29 -16.87 6.69
C LEU A 283 -12.50 -15.91 6.69
N LYS A 284 -12.76 -15.24 5.58
CA LYS A 284 -13.83 -14.23 5.49
C LYS A 284 -15.22 -14.83 5.29
N ALA A 285 -15.38 -15.75 4.35
CA ALA A 285 -16.69 -16.26 3.97
C ALA A 285 -17.16 -17.43 4.87
N TRP A 286 -16.28 -18.36 5.22
CA TRP A 286 -16.64 -19.56 5.97
C TRP A 286 -16.44 -19.41 7.48
N MET A 287 -15.41 -18.67 7.92
CA MET A 287 -15.12 -18.49 9.35
C MET A 287 -15.65 -17.16 9.88
N GLY A 288 -16.26 -16.32 9.03
CA GLY A 288 -16.89 -15.06 9.42
C GLY A 288 -15.93 -13.95 9.83
N ALA A 289 -14.62 -14.12 9.63
CA ALA A 289 -13.58 -13.16 9.99
C ALA A 289 -13.50 -11.98 9.00
N THR A 290 -14.63 -11.30 8.79
CA THR A 290 -14.71 -10.17 7.84
C THR A 290 -14.12 -8.88 8.39
N HIS A 291 -13.93 -8.79 9.70
CA HIS A 291 -13.38 -7.63 10.39
C HIS A 291 -12.86 -8.06 11.77
N PHE A 292 -11.89 -7.33 12.29
CA PHE A 292 -11.39 -7.56 13.65
C PHE A 292 -12.42 -7.13 14.70
N LEU A 293 -12.52 -7.91 15.75
CA LEU A 293 -13.38 -7.67 16.93
C LEU A 293 -12.63 -6.87 18.00
N THR A 294 -11.30 -7.03 18.05
CA THR A 294 -10.40 -6.36 19.00
C THR A 294 -9.83 -5.05 18.43
N ARG A 295 -9.17 -4.27 19.29
CA ARG A 295 -8.46 -3.02 18.98
C ARG A 295 -7.04 -3.12 19.50
N THR A 296 -6.20 -2.21 19.05
CA THR A 296 -4.77 -2.12 19.29
C THR A 296 -3.97 -3.20 18.56
N PHE A 297 -2.77 -2.84 18.17
CA PHE A 297 -1.90 -3.68 17.36
C PHE A 297 -1.67 -5.07 17.97
N LYS A 298 -1.38 -5.12 19.29
CA LYS A 298 -1.15 -6.36 20.03
C LYS A 298 -2.35 -7.31 19.98
N ASN A 299 -3.54 -6.80 20.26
CA ASN A 299 -4.75 -7.62 20.32
C ASN A 299 -5.19 -8.09 18.92
N VAL A 300 -5.10 -7.21 17.91
CA VAL A 300 -5.40 -7.55 16.52
C VAL A 300 -4.42 -8.60 15.99
N SER A 301 -3.14 -8.50 16.34
CA SER A 301 -2.15 -9.53 15.98
C SER A 301 -2.47 -10.88 16.62
N THR A 302 -2.89 -10.89 17.89
CA THR A 302 -3.33 -12.13 18.57
C THR A 302 -4.58 -12.71 17.91
N GLU A 303 -5.58 -11.87 17.62
CA GLU A 303 -6.80 -12.30 16.94
C GLU A 303 -6.49 -12.91 15.56
N MET A 304 -5.60 -12.28 14.79
CA MET A 304 -5.18 -12.83 13.49
C MET A 304 -4.46 -14.16 13.64
N SER A 305 -3.59 -14.30 14.66
CA SER A 305 -2.91 -15.57 14.95
C SER A 305 -3.88 -16.71 15.25
N LEU A 306 -4.97 -16.43 15.99
CA LEU A 306 -6.02 -17.40 16.26
C LEU A 306 -6.79 -17.78 14.98
N HIS A 307 -7.06 -16.81 14.11
CA HIS A 307 -7.68 -17.10 12.81
C HIS A 307 -6.80 -17.96 11.91
N VAL A 308 -5.50 -17.69 11.87
CA VAL A 308 -4.53 -18.50 11.13
C VAL A 308 -4.44 -19.92 11.70
N LEU A 309 -4.37 -20.07 13.02
CA LEU A 309 -4.36 -21.37 13.69
C LEU A 309 -5.61 -22.19 13.33
N ALA A 310 -6.80 -21.60 13.45
CA ALA A 310 -8.05 -22.28 13.15
C ALA A 310 -8.16 -22.65 11.66
N TYR A 311 -7.72 -21.77 10.76
CA TYR A 311 -7.63 -22.06 9.33
C TYR A 311 -6.69 -23.21 9.03
N ASN A 312 -5.46 -23.18 9.56
CA ASN A 312 -4.46 -24.20 9.32
C ASN A 312 -4.89 -25.55 9.90
N LEU A 313 -5.46 -25.59 11.11
CA LEU A 313 -5.99 -26.80 11.72
C LEU A 313 -7.08 -27.43 10.85
N LYS A 314 -8.06 -26.64 10.41
CA LYS A 314 -9.10 -27.09 9.48
C LYS A 314 -8.48 -27.64 8.19
N ARG A 315 -7.46 -26.98 7.64
CA ARG A 315 -6.80 -27.41 6.42
C ARG A 315 -6.05 -28.74 6.59
N VAL A 316 -5.29 -28.88 7.69
CA VAL A 316 -4.61 -30.12 8.04
C VAL A 316 -5.58 -31.27 8.21
N MET A 317 -6.71 -31.05 8.90
CA MET A 317 -7.76 -32.06 9.04
C MET A 317 -8.39 -32.49 7.69
N GLN A 318 -8.47 -31.58 6.72
CA GLN A 318 -8.93 -31.92 5.36
C GLN A 318 -7.88 -32.75 4.58
N ILE A 319 -6.60 -32.52 4.82
CA ILE A 319 -5.51 -33.22 4.12
C ILE A 319 -5.24 -34.59 4.70
N LEU A 320 -5.15 -34.70 6.03
CA LEU A 320 -4.74 -35.91 6.74
C LEU A 320 -5.92 -36.71 7.29
N GLY A 321 -7.08 -36.11 7.42
CA GLY A 321 -8.22 -36.64 8.16
C GLY A 321 -8.13 -36.32 9.65
N SER A 322 -9.29 -36.28 10.32
CA SER A 322 -9.41 -35.87 11.73
C SER A 322 -8.70 -36.83 12.69
N GLN A 323 -8.77 -38.14 12.41
CA GLN A 323 -8.16 -39.16 13.29
C GLN A 323 -6.63 -39.06 13.33
N GLN A 324 -5.99 -38.97 12.16
CA GLN A 324 -4.55 -38.84 12.06
C GLN A 324 -4.06 -37.50 12.64
N THR A 325 -4.80 -36.42 12.38
CA THR A 325 -4.49 -35.11 12.97
C THR A 325 -4.51 -35.17 14.50
N MET A 326 -5.52 -35.81 15.10
CA MET A 326 -5.60 -35.97 16.55
C MET A 326 -4.47 -36.86 17.13
N GLN A 327 -4.04 -37.88 16.41
CA GLN A 327 -2.90 -38.70 16.81
C GLN A 327 -1.60 -37.86 16.84
N MET A 328 -1.35 -37.08 15.80
CA MET A 328 -0.17 -36.19 15.75
C MET A 328 -0.17 -35.09 16.82
N MET A 329 -1.34 -34.60 17.25
CA MET A 329 -1.43 -33.63 18.35
C MET A 329 -1.20 -34.21 19.74
N ARG A 330 -1.25 -35.57 19.89
CA ARG A 330 -1.03 -36.27 21.14
C ARG A 330 0.42 -36.74 21.31
N ALA A 331 1.15 -36.80 20.21
CA ALA A 331 2.59 -37.17 20.19
C ALA A 331 3.46 -35.92 20.49
#